data_7d19404553f4f357452e4763ddc8b560
#
_entry.id   7d19404553f4f357452e4763ddc8b560
#
_cell.length_a   1.000
_cell.length_b   1.000
_cell.length_c   1.000
_cell.angle_alpha   90.00
_cell.angle_beta   90.00
_cell.angle_gamma   90.00
#
_symmetry.space_group_name_H-M   'P 1'
#
loop_
_entity.id
_entity.type
_entity.pdbx_description
1 polymer ?
#
loop_
_entity_poly.entity_id
_entity_poly.type
_entity_poly.pdbx_seq_one_letter_code
_entity_poly.pdbx_strand_id
1 'polypeptide(L)'
;MKKRLLVLLCSVLCYAFVFSQKITAKVVGVKDGDTFVVLHEKKEIVVRLEHVDAPEKNQPFGSRAKQFASDFCFGKTVVVSGNGKKDRNGRWIGEIFYNNQNLNKELVRNGLAWHYKRYSKSANYADLETAARKKKIGLWRDKDPVAPWNWRKSKRKKVQNL
;
A
#
# COMPACT_ATOMS: atom_id res chain seq x y z
N MET A 1 22.55 46.99 -21.62
CA MET A 1 21.32 46.18 -21.72
C MET A 1 21.54 44.68 -21.94
N LYS A 2 22.76 44.11 -21.91
CA LYS A 2 23.03 42.69 -22.19
C LYS A 2 23.19 41.76 -20.97
N LYS A 3 23.16 42.31 -19.74
CA LYS A 3 23.34 41.51 -18.49
C LYS A 3 22.05 41.01 -17.83
N ARG A 4 20.87 41.47 -18.27
CA ARG A 4 19.58 41.05 -17.68
C ARG A 4 18.91 39.83 -18.35
N LEU A 5 19.42 39.38 -19.49
CA LEU A 5 18.85 38.28 -20.24
C LEU A 5 19.39 36.89 -19.81
N LEU A 6 20.53 36.85 -19.12
CA LEU A 6 21.18 35.59 -18.73
C LEU A 6 20.64 35.01 -17.42
N VAL A 7 19.94 35.78 -16.60
CA VAL A 7 19.39 35.36 -15.31
C VAL A 7 18.03 34.65 -15.46
N LEU A 8 17.32 34.89 -16.55
CA LEU A 8 15.99 34.26 -16.81
C LEU A 8 16.05 32.87 -17.40
N LEU A 9 17.21 32.40 -17.85
CA LEU A 9 17.36 31.08 -18.49
C LEU A 9 17.71 29.97 -17.47
N CYS A 10 18.12 30.28 -16.25
CA CYS A 10 18.49 29.28 -15.22
C CYS A 10 17.34 28.85 -14.30
N SER A 11 16.16 29.45 -14.39
CA SER A 11 15.05 29.16 -13.46
C SER A 11 14.07 28.11 -13.95
N VAL A 12 14.26 27.47 -15.10
CA VAL A 12 13.25 26.60 -15.74
C VAL A 12 13.56 25.10 -15.62
N LEU A 13 14.66 24.68 -15.01
CA LEU A 13 15.10 23.28 -15.06
C LEU A 13 15.18 22.58 -13.70
N CYS A 14 14.24 22.82 -12.79
CA CYS A 14 14.08 21.98 -11.60
C CYS A 14 12.73 21.26 -11.61
N TYR A 15 12.37 20.62 -12.72
CA TYR A 15 11.36 19.58 -12.68
C TYR A 15 12.01 18.35 -12.03
N ALA A 16 11.77 18.16 -10.74
CA ALA A 16 12.08 16.91 -10.06
C ALA A 16 11.25 15.82 -10.72
N PHE A 17 11.87 15.07 -11.64
CA PHE A 17 11.31 13.84 -12.15
C PHE A 17 11.18 12.88 -10.95
N VAL A 18 9.99 12.71 -10.43
CA VAL A 18 9.69 11.64 -9.49
C VAL A 18 9.75 10.33 -10.31
N PHE A 19 10.94 9.75 -10.39
CA PHE A 19 11.11 8.45 -11.03
C PHE A 19 10.37 7.41 -10.17
N SER A 20 9.30 6.85 -10.72
CA SER A 20 8.72 5.63 -10.17
C SER A 20 9.75 4.51 -10.34
N GLN A 21 10.30 4.02 -9.24
CA GLN A 21 11.20 2.88 -9.24
C GLN A 21 10.37 1.61 -9.39
N LYS A 22 10.65 0.82 -10.42
CA LYS A 22 10.01 -0.49 -10.66
C LYS A 22 11.03 -1.59 -10.56
N ILE A 23 10.71 -2.66 -9.85
CA ILE A 23 11.49 -3.89 -9.86
C ILE A 23 10.60 -5.09 -10.19
N THR A 24 11.16 -6.07 -10.87
CA THR A 24 10.56 -7.38 -11.07
C THR A 24 11.10 -8.32 -9.99
N ALA A 25 10.23 -8.95 -9.21
CA ALA A 25 10.64 -9.76 -8.06
C ALA A 25 9.65 -10.92 -7.84
N LYS A 26 10.13 -12.04 -7.29
CA LYS A 26 9.28 -13.17 -6.91
C LYS A 26 8.73 -12.95 -5.49
N VAL A 27 7.44 -13.12 -5.29
CA VAL A 27 6.84 -13.10 -3.95
C VAL A 27 7.18 -14.39 -3.22
N VAL A 28 7.96 -14.30 -2.15
CA VAL A 28 8.40 -15.46 -1.34
C VAL A 28 7.75 -15.51 0.03
N GLY A 29 7.03 -14.46 0.42
CA GLY A 29 6.31 -14.40 1.70
C GLY A 29 5.16 -13.40 1.69
N VAL A 30 4.07 -13.75 2.38
CA VAL A 30 2.93 -12.85 2.67
C VAL A 30 2.78 -12.82 4.18
N LYS A 31 3.19 -11.71 4.81
CA LYS A 31 3.14 -11.56 6.28
C LYS A 31 1.71 -11.32 6.76
N ASP A 32 1.03 -10.40 6.09
CA ASP A 32 -0.36 -10.01 6.32
C ASP A 32 -1.00 -9.50 5.02
N GLY A 33 -2.19 -8.86 5.08
CA GLY A 33 -2.90 -8.41 3.89
C GLY A 33 -2.19 -7.30 3.09
N ASP A 34 -1.18 -6.64 3.67
CA ASP A 34 -0.51 -5.50 3.05
C ASP A 34 1.02 -5.46 3.23
N THR A 35 1.61 -6.57 3.71
CA THR A 35 3.06 -6.68 3.90
C THR A 35 3.59 -7.98 3.30
N PHE A 36 4.57 -7.86 2.40
CA PHE A 36 5.10 -8.93 1.58
C PHE A 36 6.61 -9.04 1.71
N VAL A 37 7.14 -10.23 1.43
CA VAL A 37 8.57 -10.44 1.19
C VAL A 37 8.72 -10.83 -0.28
N VAL A 38 9.51 -10.06 -1.00
CA VAL A 38 9.84 -10.32 -2.41
C VAL A 38 11.33 -10.58 -2.57
N LEU A 39 11.69 -11.50 -3.45
CA LEU A 39 13.07 -11.82 -3.80
C LEU A 39 13.44 -11.14 -5.11
N HIS A 40 14.37 -10.20 -5.05
CA HIS A 40 14.92 -9.48 -6.19
C HIS A 40 16.45 -9.61 -6.18
N GLU A 41 17.06 -10.06 -7.25
CA GLU A 41 18.52 -10.24 -7.37
C GLU A 41 19.16 -10.96 -6.16
N LYS A 42 18.56 -12.08 -5.75
CA LYS A 42 18.98 -12.88 -4.57
C LYS A 42 18.87 -12.16 -3.21
N LYS A 43 18.22 -10.99 -3.14
CA LYS A 43 17.98 -10.23 -1.90
C LYS A 43 16.50 -10.20 -1.56
N GLU A 44 16.17 -10.44 -0.31
CA GLU A 44 14.82 -10.25 0.19
C GLU A 44 14.56 -8.78 0.48
N ILE A 45 13.43 -8.30 -0.02
CA ILE A 45 12.92 -6.95 0.21
C ILE A 45 11.54 -7.07 0.86
N VAL A 46 11.36 -6.39 2.00
CA VAL A 46 10.03 -6.29 2.61
C VAL A 46 9.29 -5.12 2.00
N VAL A 47 8.15 -5.40 1.40
CA VAL A 47 7.27 -4.41 0.76
C VAL A 47 6.05 -4.18 1.63
N ARG A 48 5.74 -2.91 1.93
CA ARG A 48 4.48 -2.46 2.52
C ARG A 48 3.64 -1.79 1.42
N LEU A 49 2.44 -2.28 1.22
CA LEU A 49 1.55 -1.73 0.20
C LEU A 49 1.25 -0.25 0.47
N GLU A 50 1.43 0.58 -0.55
CA GLU A 50 1.12 2.00 -0.53
C GLU A 50 -0.40 2.21 -0.60
N HIS A 51 -0.88 3.35 -0.13
CA HIS A 51 -2.28 3.80 -0.18
C HIS A 51 -3.28 3.02 0.68
N VAL A 52 -2.94 1.84 1.18
CA VAL A 52 -3.88 0.95 1.86
C VAL A 52 -3.41 0.55 3.26
N ASP A 53 -4.37 0.16 4.11
CA ASP A 53 -4.11 -0.44 5.43
C ASP A 53 -5.08 -1.61 5.59
N ALA A 54 -4.54 -2.82 5.58
CA ALA A 54 -5.33 -4.04 5.73
C ALA A 54 -5.59 -4.36 7.21
N PRO A 55 -6.68 -5.06 7.55
CA PRO A 55 -6.93 -5.54 8.90
C PRO A 55 -5.76 -6.41 9.39
N GLU A 56 -5.41 -6.23 10.67
CA GLU A 56 -4.37 -7.01 11.33
C GLU A 56 -4.73 -8.50 11.40
N LYS A 57 -3.73 -9.39 11.53
CA LYS A 57 -3.93 -10.85 11.57
C LYS A 57 -5.07 -11.31 12.50
N ASN A 58 -5.17 -10.69 13.69
CA ASN A 58 -6.16 -11.03 14.72
C ASN A 58 -7.37 -10.08 14.71
N GLN A 59 -7.55 -9.30 13.66
CA GLN A 59 -8.69 -8.42 13.44
C GLN A 59 -9.70 -9.12 12.52
N PRO A 60 -11.01 -8.87 12.66
CA PRO A 60 -11.98 -9.34 11.67
C PRO A 60 -11.53 -9.00 10.24
N PHE A 61 -11.66 -9.96 9.34
CA PHE A 61 -11.17 -9.93 7.95
C PHE A 61 -9.64 -9.95 7.75
N GLY A 62 -8.79 -9.91 8.79
CA GLY A 62 -7.34 -9.95 8.62
C GLY A 62 -6.84 -11.21 7.92
N SER A 63 -7.32 -12.38 8.34
CA SER A 63 -7.00 -13.67 7.70
C SER A 63 -7.50 -13.73 6.25
N ARG A 64 -8.68 -13.17 5.95
CA ARG A 64 -9.24 -13.11 4.59
C ARG A 64 -8.42 -12.19 3.69
N ALA A 65 -8.00 -11.01 4.19
CA ALA A 65 -7.13 -10.10 3.46
C ALA A 65 -5.80 -10.76 3.12
N LYS A 66 -5.18 -11.44 4.09
CA LYS A 66 -3.94 -12.20 3.88
C LYS A 66 -4.13 -13.33 2.86
N GLN A 67 -5.20 -14.11 2.95
CA GLN A 67 -5.47 -15.20 2.02
C GLN A 67 -5.66 -14.68 0.60
N PHE A 68 -6.49 -13.64 0.40
CA PHE A 68 -6.69 -13.00 -0.88
C PHE A 68 -5.38 -12.52 -1.50
N ALA A 69 -4.55 -11.84 -0.71
CA ALA A 69 -3.24 -11.34 -1.14
C ALA A 69 -2.30 -12.49 -1.52
N SER A 70 -2.34 -13.60 -0.77
CA SER A 70 -1.56 -14.82 -1.06
C SER A 70 -2.01 -15.46 -2.37
N ASP A 71 -3.30 -15.68 -2.56
CA ASP A 71 -3.86 -16.29 -3.79
C ASP A 71 -3.56 -15.42 -5.02
N PHE A 72 -3.54 -14.10 -4.81
CA PHE A 72 -3.22 -13.15 -5.88
C PHE A 72 -1.77 -13.28 -6.37
N CYS A 73 -0.77 -13.38 -5.49
CA CYS A 73 0.61 -13.21 -5.90
C CYS A 73 1.67 -14.12 -5.23
N PHE A 74 1.34 -14.96 -4.23
CA PHE A 74 2.36 -15.81 -3.60
C PHE A 74 2.98 -16.79 -4.59
N GLY A 75 4.33 -16.90 -4.57
CA GLY A 75 5.12 -17.73 -5.47
C GLY A 75 5.26 -17.18 -6.90
N LYS A 76 4.56 -16.09 -7.24
CA LYS A 76 4.53 -15.49 -8.58
C LYS A 76 5.59 -14.39 -8.72
N THR A 77 6.00 -14.14 -9.96
CA THR A 77 6.85 -12.98 -10.31
C THR A 77 5.94 -11.78 -10.57
N VAL A 78 6.18 -10.70 -9.83
CA VAL A 78 5.36 -9.48 -9.83
C VAL A 78 6.22 -8.27 -10.17
N VAL A 79 5.58 -7.17 -10.56
CA VAL A 79 6.21 -5.85 -10.62
C VAL A 79 5.86 -5.10 -9.35
N VAL A 80 6.88 -4.66 -8.60
CA VAL A 80 6.73 -3.73 -7.48
C VAL A 80 7.07 -2.34 -7.98
N SER A 81 6.14 -1.40 -7.86
CA SER A 81 6.27 -0.01 -8.28
C SER A 81 6.16 0.91 -7.07
N GLY A 82 7.14 1.76 -6.87
CA GLY A 82 7.18 2.74 -5.79
C GLY A 82 8.10 3.90 -6.12
N ASN A 83 8.23 4.84 -5.21
CA ASN A 83 9.11 6.01 -5.38
C ASN A 83 10.47 5.85 -4.67
N GLY A 84 10.88 4.63 -4.33
CA GLY A 84 12.12 4.32 -3.61
C GLY A 84 12.08 4.64 -2.11
N LYS A 85 10.97 5.14 -1.60
CA LYS A 85 10.84 5.46 -0.16
C LYS A 85 10.68 4.19 0.67
N LYS A 86 11.30 4.24 1.86
CA LYS A 86 11.10 3.24 2.91
C LYS A 86 10.36 3.87 4.09
N ASP A 87 9.58 3.07 4.77
CA ASP A 87 8.99 3.50 6.02
C ASP A 87 10.02 3.43 7.18
N ARG A 88 9.59 3.85 8.38
CA ARG A 88 10.44 3.82 9.60
C ARG A 88 10.94 2.41 9.99
N ASN A 89 10.33 1.35 9.47
CA ASN A 89 10.71 -0.03 9.71
C ASN A 89 11.59 -0.60 8.57
N GLY A 90 12.04 0.25 7.63
CA GLY A 90 12.88 -0.13 6.50
C GLY A 90 12.14 -0.85 5.37
N ARG A 91 10.78 -0.93 5.42
CA ARG A 91 9.99 -1.58 4.37
C ARG A 91 9.86 -0.64 3.17
N TRP A 92 10.03 -1.19 1.98
CA TRP A 92 9.80 -0.43 0.73
C TRP A 92 8.32 -0.18 0.54
N ILE A 93 7.93 1.07 0.34
CA ILE A 93 6.54 1.46 0.11
C ILE A 93 6.26 1.40 -1.40
N GLY A 94 5.23 0.64 -1.80
CA GLY A 94 4.91 0.51 -3.21
C GLY A 94 3.60 -0.22 -3.50
N GLU A 95 3.29 -0.32 -4.78
CA GLU A 95 2.17 -1.08 -5.31
C GLU A 95 2.68 -2.38 -5.97
N ILE A 96 1.92 -3.45 -5.84
CA ILE A 96 2.23 -4.75 -6.44
C ILE A 96 1.30 -4.99 -7.63
N PHE A 97 1.91 -5.33 -8.77
CA PHE A 97 1.21 -5.66 -10.01
C PHE A 97 1.50 -7.09 -10.44
N TYR A 98 0.45 -7.82 -10.77
CA TYR A 98 0.52 -9.14 -11.38
C TYR A 98 -0.49 -9.22 -12.53
N ASN A 99 -0.07 -9.64 -13.73
CA ASN A 99 -0.91 -9.71 -14.93
C ASN A 99 -1.72 -8.41 -15.16
N ASN A 100 -1.06 -7.25 -15.09
CA ASN A 100 -1.64 -5.91 -15.22
C ASN A 100 -2.71 -5.54 -14.18
N GLN A 101 -2.94 -6.38 -13.18
CA GLN A 101 -3.82 -6.07 -12.06
C GLN A 101 -3.03 -5.50 -10.89
N ASN A 102 -3.58 -4.49 -10.23
CA ASN A 102 -2.99 -3.82 -9.07
C ASN A 102 -3.57 -4.42 -7.79
N LEU A 103 -2.76 -5.18 -7.04
CA LEU A 103 -3.19 -5.82 -5.79
C LEU A 103 -3.74 -4.83 -4.76
N ASN A 104 -3.09 -3.66 -4.63
CA ASN A 104 -3.51 -2.63 -3.66
C ASN A 104 -4.95 -2.20 -3.93
N LYS A 105 -5.29 -1.97 -5.21
CA LYS A 105 -6.65 -1.61 -5.63
C LYS A 105 -7.64 -2.76 -5.48
N GLU A 106 -7.22 -3.98 -5.78
CA GLU A 106 -8.07 -5.16 -5.63
C GLU A 106 -8.45 -5.41 -4.17
N LEU A 107 -7.52 -5.21 -3.23
CA LEU A 107 -7.82 -5.32 -1.80
C LEU A 107 -8.91 -4.32 -1.36
N VAL A 108 -8.82 -3.06 -1.81
CA VAL A 108 -9.83 -2.04 -1.47
C VAL A 108 -11.16 -2.33 -2.17
N ARG A 109 -11.12 -2.71 -3.45
CA ARG A 109 -12.33 -3.05 -4.24
C ARG A 109 -13.13 -4.20 -3.62
N ASN A 110 -12.42 -5.19 -3.06
CA ASN A 110 -13.02 -6.35 -2.42
C ASN A 110 -13.33 -6.14 -0.93
N GLY A 111 -13.17 -4.91 -0.41
CA GLY A 111 -13.43 -4.60 0.99
C GLY A 111 -12.52 -5.38 1.94
N LEU A 112 -11.26 -5.61 1.56
CA LEU A 112 -10.24 -6.33 2.35
C LEU A 112 -9.14 -5.41 2.85
N ALA A 113 -9.16 -4.13 2.46
CA ALA A 113 -8.31 -3.08 2.99
C ALA A 113 -9.05 -1.74 3.01
N TRP A 114 -8.61 -0.86 3.88
CA TRP A 114 -9.03 0.54 3.96
C TRP A 114 -8.13 1.39 3.06
N HIS A 115 -8.68 2.45 2.44
CA HIS A 115 -7.88 3.55 1.91
C HIS A 115 -7.21 4.29 3.08
N TYR A 116 -5.88 4.29 3.14
CA TYR A 116 -5.14 4.89 4.25
C TYR A 116 -4.97 6.40 4.06
N LYS A 117 -6.05 7.16 4.27
CA LYS A 117 -6.16 8.61 3.99
C LYS A 117 -5.10 9.47 4.66
N ARG A 118 -4.50 9.00 5.77
CA ARG A 118 -3.40 9.69 6.45
C ARG A 118 -2.15 9.80 5.58
N TYR A 119 -1.89 8.81 4.74
CA TYR A 119 -0.69 8.71 3.90
C TYR A 119 -1.00 8.71 2.40
N SER A 120 -2.28 8.76 2.04
CA SER A 120 -2.72 8.75 0.64
C SER A 120 -3.86 9.72 0.42
N LYS A 121 -3.69 10.59 -0.58
CA LYS A 121 -4.74 11.49 -1.06
C LYS A 121 -5.30 11.07 -2.43
N SER A 122 -5.05 9.83 -2.84
CA SER A 122 -5.50 9.32 -4.13
C SER A 122 -7.02 9.23 -4.22
N ALA A 123 -7.62 9.99 -5.12
CA ALA A 123 -9.06 9.94 -5.40
C ALA A 123 -9.48 8.53 -5.86
N ASN A 124 -8.65 7.87 -6.65
CA ASN A 124 -8.90 6.51 -7.15
C ASN A 124 -9.15 5.51 -6.00
N TYR A 125 -8.31 5.53 -4.95
CA TYR A 125 -8.49 4.66 -3.78
C TYR A 125 -9.70 5.07 -2.92
N ALA A 126 -9.99 6.37 -2.84
CA ALA A 126 -11.18 6.87 -2.14
C ALA A 126 -12.47 6.40 -2.83
N ASP A 127 -12.51 6.44 -4.17
CA ASP A 127 -13.66 5.99 -4.97
C ASP A 127 -13.86 4.48 -4.85
N LEU A 128 -12.79 3.69 -4.89
CA LEU A 128 -12.85 2.24 -4.69
C LEU A 128 -13.40 1.88 -3.31
N GLU A 129 -12.92 2.56 -2.25
CA GLU A 129 -13.44 2.36 -0.89
C GLU A 129 -14.92 2.73 -0.80
N THR A 130 -15.31 3.88 -1.37
CA THR A 130 -16.70 4.35 -1.37
C THR A 130 -17.63 3.36 -2.09
N ALA A 131 -17.20 2.83 -3.24
CA ALA A 131 -17.94 1.82 -3.99
C ALA A 131 -18.09 0.51 -3.20
N ALA A 132 -17.01 0.04 -2.56
CA ALA A 132 -17.04 -1.17 -1.74
C ALA A 132 -17.97 -1.02 -0.51
N ARG A 133 -17.94 0.14 0.16
CA ARG A 133 -18.84 0.49 1.27
C ARG A 133 -20.31 0.49 0.84
N LYS A 134 -20.63 1.18 -0.27
CA LYS A 134 -22.01 1.25 -0.81
C LYS A 134 -22.58 -0.14 -1.11
N LYS A 135 -21.73 -1.04 -1.63
CA LYS A 135 -22.11 -2.42 -1.96
C LYS A 135 -22.01 -3.37 -0.76
N LYS A 136 -21.60 -2.91 0.41
CA LYS A 136 -21.37 -3.72 1.62
C LYS A 136 -20.49 -4.95 1.34
N ILE A 137 -19.38 -4.76 0.63
CA ILE A 137 -18.43 -5.83 0.26
C ILE A 137 -17.41 -6.04 1.38
N GLY A 138 -17.03 -7.29 1.64
CA GLY A 138 -15.97 -7.65 2.58
C GLY A 138 -16.22 -7.14 3.98
N LEU A 139 -15.27 -6.41 4.57
CA LEU A 139 -15.34 -5.82 5.91
C LEU A 139 -16.48 -4.78 6.06
N TRP A 140 -17.00 -4.24 4.94
CA TRP A 140 -18.12 -3.30 4.93
C TRP A 140 -19.50 -3.94 5.14
N ARG A 141 -19.56 -5.27 5.32
CA ARG A 141 -20.75 -6.00 5.80
C ARG A 141 -20.97 -5.79 7.30
N ASP A 142 -19.88 -5.53 8.02
CA ASP A 142 -19.98 -5.21 9.45
C ASP A 142 -20.69 -3.86 9.63
N LYS A 143 -21.51 -3.78 10.66
CA LYS A 143 -22.23 -2.56 11.00
C LYS A 143 -21.27 -1.45 11.45
N ASP A 144 -20.23 -1.84 12.22
CA ASP A 144 -19.26 -0.93 12.80
C ASP A 144 -17.81 -1.42 12.52
N PRO A 145 -17.36 -1.37 11.26
CA PRO A 145 -16.04 -1.88 10.91
C PRO A 145 -14.94 -1.03 11.55
N VAL A 146 -14.03 -1.67 12.29
CA VAL A 146 -12.93 -1.00 12.98
C VAL A 146 -11.74 -0.85 12.03
N ALA A 147 -11.24 0.37 11.89
CA ALA A 147 -10.06 0.62 11.07
C ALA A 147 -8.78 0.04 11.71
N PRO A 148 -7.81 -0.47 10.92
CA PRO A 148 -6.60 -1.11 11.46
C PRO A 148 -5.79 -0.20 12.40
N TRP A 149 -5.68 1.09 12.11
CA TRP A 149 -5.00 2.06 12.99
C TRP A 149 -5.70 2.24 14.35
N ASN A 150 -7.03 2.15 14.40
CA ASN A 150 -7.79 2.20 15.66
C ASN A 150 -7.64 0.88 16.43
N TRP A 151 -7.65 -0.26 15.73
CA TRP A 151 -7.38 -1.56 16.31
C TRP A 151 -6.01 -1.61 16.98
N ARG A 152 -4.95 -1.15 16.32
CA ARG A 152 -3.61 -1.06 16.90
C ARG A 152 -3.57 -0.14 18.13
N LYS A 153 -4.30 0.99 18.09
CA LYS A 153 -4.37 1.94 19.22
C LYS A 153 -5.06 1.32 20.44
N SER A 154 -6.17 0.60 20.25
CA SER A 154 -6.90 -0.04 21.34
C SER A 154 -6.06 -1.13 22.03
N LYS A 155 -5.32 -1.94 21.25
CA LYS A 155 -4.43 -2.97 21.82
C LYS A 155 -3.29 -2.37 22.65
N ARG A 156 -2.67 -1.27 22.20
CA ARG A 156 -1.62 -0.59 22.98
C ARG A 156 -2.13 -0.08 24.32
N LYS A 157 -3.33 0.50 24.34
CA LYS A 157 -3.94 0.98 25.61
C LYS A 157 -4.21 -0.17 26.59
N LYS A 158 -4.65 -1.34 26.11
CA LYS A 158 -4.87 -2.52 26.96
C LYS A 158 -3.58 -3.03 27.61
N VAL A 159 -2.46 -2.99 26.89
CA VAL A 159 -1.16 -3.43 27.43
C VAL A 159 -0.57 -2.44 28.43
N GLN A 160 -0.85 -1.14 28.29
CA GLN A 160 -0.37 -0.11 29.22
C GLN A 160 -1.16 -0.06 30.56
N ASN A 161 -2.35 -0.68 30.60
CA ASN A 161 -3.22 -0.71 31.77
C ASN A 161 -3.15 -2.07 32.54
N LEU A 162 -2.18 -2.93 32.20
CA LEU A 162 -1.82 -4.17 32.87
C LEU A 162 -0.49 -4.02 33.62
#